data_aad6db1520520215bbed1cee7da33cb8
#
_entry.id   aad6db1520520215bbed1cee7da33cb8
#
_cell.length_a   1.000
_cell.length_b   1.000
_cell.length_c   1.000
_cell.angle_alpha   90.00
_cell.angle_beta   90.00
_cell.angle_gamma   90.00
#
_symmetry.space_group_name_H-M   'P 1'
#
loop_
_entity.id
_entity.type
_entity.pdbx_description
1 polymer ?
#
loop_
_entity_poly.entity_id
_entity_poly.type
_entity_poly.pdbx_seq_one_letter_code
_entity_poly.pdbx_strand_id
1 'polypeptide(L)'
;MSELLVLGGTTFLGRHAVDAALAAGHDVTIFTRGRTNPELFPEVEHLTGDRDGDLGALAGRTWDGVVDTSGYVPRIVRQSAELLRDAVGRYVFVSSVSVYADFSKPIDESSPVAALDDPATEEIEEYYGALKAACEMVVDEVYGERSARVRAGLIVGPYDPTDRFTYWPRRIAASGEVLGPGDPAAPVQFVDARDLAAWLVKLALQGPGGVFNATGPAAPLTFGELLDRATAAIGSDASVVWVDEQTVLDAGIEAWSELPLWLPGDEYAGMTQADTRRARDAGLTFR
;
A
#
# COMPACT_ATOMS: atom_id res chain seq x y z
N MET A 1 2.26 18.36 19.56
CA MET A 1 1.36 17.22 19.77
C MET A 1 0.18 17.49 18.88
N SER A 2 -0.17 16.59 17.99
CA SER A 2 -1.27 16.72 17.04
C SER A 2 -2.21 15.55 17.20
N GLU A 3 -3.47 15.73 16.83
CA GLU A 3 -4.50 14.69 16.88
C GLU A 3 -4.66 14.02 15.51
N LEU A 4 -4.46 12.71 15.43
CA LEU A 4 -4.53 11.93 14.19
C LEU A 4 -5.67 10.90 14.25
N LEU A 5 -6.53 10.90 13.25
CA LEU A 5 -7.49 9.83 13.03
C LEU A 5 -6.89 8.76 12.09
N VAL A 6 -7.04 7.48 12.44
CA VAL A 6 -6.72 6.36 11.55
C VAL A 6 -7.99 5.58 11.24
N LEU A 7 -8.44 5.62 9.98
CA LEU A 7 -9.51 4.76 9.47
C LEU A 7 -8.91 3.39 9.13
N GLY A 8 -9.12 2.41 10.00
CA GLY A 8 -8.38 1.17 10.11
C GLY A 8 -7.54 1.15 11.40
N GLY A 9 -6.30 0.70 11.37
CA GLY A 9 -5.37 0.85 12.49
C GLY A 9 -5.06 -0.43 13.27
N THR A 10 -5.84 -1.49 13.14
CA THR A 10 -5.62 -2.73 13.89
C THR A 10 -5.04 -3.87 13.07
N THR A 11 -4.72 -3.63 11.80
CA THR A 11 -4.10 -4.60 10.89
C THR A 11 -2.98 -3.96 10.10
N PHE A 12 -1.95 -4.71 9.77
CA PHE A 12 -0.82 -4.42 8.89
C PHE A 12 -0.44 -2.93 8.81
N LEU A 13 -0.63 -2.27 7.63
CA LEU A 13 -0.23 -0.87 7.42
C LEU A 13 -0.85 0.09 8.44
N GLY A 14 -2.13 -0.10 8.74
CA GLY A 14 -2.82 0.74 9.72
C GLY A 14 -2.21 0.63 11.11
N ARG A 15 -1.82 -0.58 11.53
CA ARG A 15 -1.10 -0.80 12.79
C ARG A 15 0.21 -0.03 12.82
N HIS A 16 1.01 -0.08 11.76
CA HIS A 16 2.25 0.67 11.67
C HIS A 16 2.03 2.19 11.64
N ALA A 17 0.91 2.67 11.09
CA ALA A 17 0.56 4.09 11.13
C ALA A 17 0.28 4.54 12.57
N VAL A 18 -0.42 3.73 13.35
CA VAL A 18 -0.65 4.00 14.78
C VAL A 18 0.68 3.99 15.55
N ASP A 19 1.49 2.93 15.38
CA ASP A 19 2.83 2.83 16.01
C ASP A 19 3.69 4.07 15.69
N ALA A 20 3.72 4.48 14.43
CA ALA A 20 4.53 5.63 13.97
C ALA A 20 4.04 6.95 14.58
N ALA A 21 2.72 7.16 14.66
CA ALA A 21 2.14 8.37 15.22
C ALA A 21 2.41 8.47 16.74
N LEU A 22 2.22 7.37 17.48
CA LEU A 22 2.51 7.29 18.91
C LEU A 22 4.01 7.52 19.18
N ALA A 23 4.89 6.89 18.40
CA ALA A 23 6.35 7.06 18.54
C ALA A 23 6.78 8.51 18.26
N ALA A 24 6.05 9.24 17.42
CA ALA A 24 6.27 10.66 17.14
C ALA A 24 5.63 11.61 18.18
N GLY A 25 4.94 11.07 19.20
CA GLY A 25 4.31 11.84 20.29
C GLY A 25 2.99 12.50 19.90
N HIS A 26 2.25 11.91 18.97
CA HIS A 26 0.92 12.38 18.58
C HIS A 26 -0.18 11.62 19.33
N ASP A 27 -1.32 12.27 19.52
CA ASP A 27 -2.53 11.61 19.99
C ASP A 27 -3.22 10.91 18.82
N VAL A 28 -3.65 9.67 19.03
CA VAL A 28 -4.24 8.85 17.96
C VAL A 28 -5.64 8.41 18.37
N THR A 29 -6.57 8.53 17.42
CA THR A 29 -7.89 7.90 17.47
C THR A 29 -7.97 6.87 16.36
N ILE A 30 -8.42 5.66 16.67
CA ILE A 30 -8.65 4.59 15.69
C ILE A 30 -10.16 4.46 15.46
N PHE A 31 -10.58 4.36 14.20
CA PHE A 31 -11.95 4.02 13.84
C PHE A 31 -11.98 2.69 13.08
N THR A 32 -12.65 1.69 13.66
CA THR A 32 -12.77 0.34 13.10
C THR A 32 -14.11 -0.30 13.44
N ARG A 33 -14.38 -1.46 12.83
CA ARG A 33 -15.54 -2.29 13.17
C ARG A 33 -15.38 -3.05 14.50
N GLY A 34 -14.24 -2.96 15.17
CA GLY A 34 -13.96 -3.67 16.42
C GLY A 34 -13.86 -5.19 16.31
N ARG A 35 -13.64 -5.74 15.09
CA ARG A 35 -13.67 -7.20 14.85
C ARG A 35 -12.28 -7.84 14.81
N THR A 36 -11.27 -7.09 14.42
CA THR A 36 -9.90 -7.61 14.23
C THR A 36 -8.97 -6.92 15.20
N ASN A 37 -8.29 -7.71 16.03
CA ASN A 37 -7.35 -7.24 17.05
C ASN A 37 -7.86 -6.03 17.86
N PRO A 38 -9.07 -6.09 18.45
CA PRO A 38 -9.65 -4.94 19.15
C PRO A 38 -8.88 -4.57 20.43
N GLU A 39 -8.02 -5.44 20.91
CA GLU A 39 -7.17 -5.26 22.10
C GLU A 39 -5.84 -4.51 21.82
N LEU A 40 -5.51 -4.29 20.54
CA LEU A 40 -4.30 -3.56 20.19
C LEU A 40 -4.41 -2.09 20.62
N PHE A 41 -3.31 -1.53 21.10
CA PHE A 41 -3.21 -0.13 21.50
C PHE A 41 -4.24 0.26 22.59
N PRO A 42 -4.21 -0.38 23.78
CA PRO A 42 -5.19 -0.10 24.84
C PRO A 42 -5.14 1.34 25.35
N GLU A 43 -4.05 2.07 25.08
CA GLU A 43 -3.85 3.49 25.42
C GLU A 43 -4.46 4.45 24.38
N VAL A 44 -4.88 3.96 23.22
CA VAL A 44 -5.43 4.75 22.12
C VAL A 44 -6.96 4.77 22.20
N GLU A 45 -7.58 5.88 21.87
CA GLU A 45 -9.03 5.94 21.77
C GLU A 45 -9.54 5.11 20.58
N HIS A 46 -10.41 4.14 20.86
CA HIS A 46 -11.06 3.30 19.86
C HIS A 46 -12.52 3.73 19.65
N LEU A 47 -12.81 4.20 18.45
CA LEU A 47 -14.18 4.44 17.98
C LEU A 47 -14.64 3.24 17.16
N THR A 48 -15.80 2.71 17.50
CA THR A 48 -16.36 1.55 16.80
C THR A 48 -17.54 2.00 15.92
N GLY A 49 -17.57 1.51 14.68
CA GLY A 49 -18.63 1.73 13.71
C GLY A 49 -18.30 1.05 12.38
N ASP A 50 -19.16 1.22 11.40
CA ASP A 50 -18.93 0.73 10.05
C ASP A 50 -18.89 1.89 9.06
N ARG A 51 -17.90 1.95 8.18
CA ARG A 51 -17.81 3.00 7.15
C ARG A 51 -19.01 2.98 6.21
N ASP A 52 -19.65 1.83 6.05
CA ASP A 52 -20.89 1.69 5.30
C ASP A 52 -22.12 1.96 6.19
N GLY A 53 -22.36 3.25 6.46
CA GLY A 53 -23.58 3.75 7.07
C GLY A 53 -23.56 3.96 8.59
N ASP A 54 -22.55 3.49 9.33
CA ASP A 54 -22.46 3.71 10.79
C ASP A 54 -21.19 4.50 11.15
N LEU A 55 -21.24 5.81 10.87
CA LEU A 55 -20.17 6.77 11.14
C LEU A 55 -20.46 7.66 12.36
N GLY A 56 -21.51 7.37 13.13
CA GLY A 56 -21.97 8.21 14.22
C GLY A 56 -20.90 8.51 15.28
N ALA A 57 -19.99 7.58 15.53
CA ALA A 57 -18.90 7.75 16.49
C ALA A 57 -17.89 8.85 16.08
N LEU A 58 -17.81 9.23 14.80
CA LEU A 58 -16.94 10.28 14.29
C LEU A 58 -17.61 11.67 14.34
N ALA A 59 -18.93 11.74 14.47
CA ALA A 59 -19.68 12.98 14.38
C ALA A 59 -19.34 13.96 15.52
N GLY A 60 -19.15 15.25 15.17
CA GLY A 60 -18.89 16.32 16.13
C GLY A 60 -17.47 16.34 16.72
N ARG A 61 -16.57 15.52 16.20
CA ARG A 61 -15.14 15.46 16.58
C ARG A 61 -14.27 16.13 15.53
N THR A 62 -13.04 16.47 15.90
CA THR A 62 -12.05 17.09 15.00
C THR A 62 -10.68 16.46 15.20
N TRP A 63 -9.87 16.47 14.13
CA TRP A 63 -8.48 16.01 14.13
C TRP A 63 -7.62 16.90 13.21
N ASP A 64 -6.32 16.96 13.44
CA ASP A 64 -5.38 17.66 12.57
C ASP A 64 -5.26 16.96 11.19
N GLY A 65 -5.36 15.64 11.19
CA GLY A 65 -5.30 14.85 9.96
C GLY A 65 -5.93 13.48 10.08
N VAL A 66 -6.15 12.84 8.92
CA VAL A 66 -6.64 11.47 8.83
C VAL A 66 -5.75 10.64 7.90
N VAL A 67 -5.46 9.40 8.30
CA VAL A 67 -4.87 8.36 7.44
C VAL A 67 -5.92 7.29 7.18
N ASP A 68 -6.32 7.15 5.94
CA ASP A 68 -7.31 6.17 5.49
C ASP A 68 -6.63 4.97 4.83
N THR A 69 -6.55 3.86 5.57
CA THR A 69 -5.95 2.60 5.10
C THR A 69 -6.98 1.58 4.61
N SER A 70 -8.27 1.90 4.65
CA SER A 70 -9.36 0.92 4.48
C SER A 70 -10.43 1.32 3.45
N GLY A 71 -10.13 2.24 2.55
CA GLY A 71 -11.03 2.67 1.49
C GLY A 71 -10.89 1.83 0.21
N TYR A 72 -11.96 1.11 -0.19
CA TYR A 72 -11.97 0.25 -1.37
C TYR A 72 -13.13 0.57 -2.33
N VAL A 73 -14.25 1.09 -1.84
CA VAL A 73 -15.46 1.38 -2.60
C VAL A 73 -15.74 2.88 -2.57
N PRO A 74 -15.89 3.54 -3.73
CA PRO A 74 -16.05 5.00 -3.81
C PRO A 74 -17.22 5.56 -3.00
N ARG A 75 -18.37 4.88 -3.01
CA ARG A 75 -19.55 5.25 -2.23
C ARG A 75 -19.26 5.28 -0.72
N ILE A 76 -18.54 4.26 -0.23
CA ILE A 76 -18.19 4.15 1.19
C ILE A 76 -17.13 5.19 1.58
N VAL A 77 -16.13 5.40 0.71
CA VAL A 77 -15.12 6.47 0.91
C VAL A 77 -15.79 7.83 0.95
N ARG A 78 -16.77 8.11 0.08
CA ARG A 78 -17.52 9.38 0.04
C ARG A 78 -18.20 9.67 1.37
N GLN A 79 -18.87 8.70 1.97
CA GLN A 79 -19.55 8.89 3.27
C GLN A 79 -18.60 9.40 4.34
N SER A 80 -17.45 8.75 4.51
CA SER A 80 -16.45 9.18 5.51
C SER A 80 -15.75 10.48 5.11
N ALA A 81 -15.42 10.67 3.82
CA ALA A 81 -14.76 11.88 3.34
C ALA A 81 -15.64 13.12 3.53
N GLU A 82 -16.92 13.04 3.21
CA GLU A 82 -17.86 14.16 3.38
C GLU A 82 -18.13 14.48 4.86
N LEU A 83 -18.30 13.44 5.70
CA LEU A 83 -18.48 13.64 7.15
C LEU A 83 -17.27 14.35 7.77
N LEU A 84 -16.06 13.99 7.35
CA LEU A 84 -14.83 14.52 7.89
C LEU A 84 -14.33 15.81 7.20
N ARG A 85 -15.02 16.33 6.18
CA ARG A 85 -14.59 17.47 5.35
C ARG A 85 -14.10 18.67 6.17
N ASP A 86 -14.88 19.04 7.16
CA ASP A 86 -14.63 20.20 8.03
C ASP A 86 -14.06 19.79 9.40
N ALA A 87 -13.93 18.48 9.63
CA ALA A 87 -13.47 17.88 10.88
C ALA A 87 -11.97 17.56 10.86
N VAL A 88 -11.33 17.49 9.68
CA VAL A 88 -9.90 17.20 9.57
C VAL A 88 -9.19 18.24 8.71
N GLY A 89 -7.96 18.57 9.10
CA GLY A 89 -7.11 19.49 8.35
C GLY A 89 -6.64 18.89 7.02
N ARG A 90 -6.24 17.62 7.02
CA ARG A 90 -5.71 16.89 5.85
C ARG A 90 -6.24 15.47 5.78
N TYR A 91 -6.39 14.95 4.56
CA TYR A 91 -6.82 13.58 4.30
C TYR A 91 -5.76 12.83 3.49
N VAL A 92 -5.17 11.79 4.08
CA VAL A 92 -4.24 10.89 3.38
C VAL A 92 -4.96 9.60 3.04
N PHE A 93 -5.15 9.36 1.76
CA PHE A 93 -5.78 8.15 1.25
C PHE A 93 -4.72 7.16 0.76
N VAL A 94 -4.70 5.98 1.33
CA VAL A 94 -3.84 4.89 0.85
C VAL A 94 -4.49 4.25 -0.38
N SER A 95 -3.96 4.60 -1.53
CA SER A 95 -4.30 4.06 -2.83
C SER A 95 -3.32 2.95 -3.24
N SER A 96 -3.25 2.60 -4.50
CA SER A 96 -2.40 1.54 -5.05
C SER A 96 -1.84 1.95 -6.40
N VAL A 97 -0.65 1.46 -6.75
CA VAL A 97 -0.15 1.52 -8.14
C VAL A 97 -1.06 0.78 -9.12
N SER A 98 -1.91 -0.12 -8.64
CA SER A 98 -2.89 -0.82 -9.49
C SER A 98 -3.95 0.10 -10.13
N VAL A 99 -3.99 1.38 -9.77
CA VAL A 99 -4.90 2.36 -10.38
C VAL A 99 -4.60 2.65 -11.85
N TYR A 100 -3.39 2.40 -12.32
CA TYR A 100 -3.00 2.75 -13.68
C TYR A 100 -3.66 1.84 -14.72
N ALA A 101 -3.98 2.42 -15.88
CA ALA A 101 -4.68 1.73 -16.96
C ALA A 101 -3.76 0.90 -17.87
N ASP A 102 -2.45 1.18 -17.86
CA ASP A 102 -1.46 0.56 -18.74
C ASP A 102 -0.13 0.39 -18.01
N PHE A 103 0.34 -0.85 -17.95
CA PHE A 103 1.61 -1.22 -17.33
C PHE A 103 2.66 -1.70 -18.33
N SER A 104 2.42 -1.57 -19.62
CA SER A 104 3.39 -1.97 -20.66
C SER A 104 4.65 -1.10 -20.70
N LYS A 105 4.68 0.00 -19.98
CA LYS A 105 5.78 0.98 -19.88
C LYS A 105 5.88 1.54 -18.47
N PRO A 106 7.05 2.12 -18.11
CA PRO A 106 7.22 2.79 -16.81
C PRO A 106 6.11 3.81 -16.53
N ILE A 107 5.64 3.85 -15.30
CA ILE A 107 4.52 4.68 -14.85
C ILE A 107 4.98 5.82 -13.95
N ASP A 108 4.32 6.97 -14.05
CA ASP A 108 4.43 8.10 -13.17
C ASP A 108 3.04 8.61 -12.75
N GLU A 109 2.99 9.61 -11.87
CA GLU A 109 1.72 10.11 -11.34
C GLU A 109 0.83 10.81 -12.40
N SER A 110 1.36 11.12 -13.58
CA SER A 110 0.61 11.68 -14.72
C SER A 110 0.07 10.61 -15.67
N SER A 111 0.47 9.35 -15.49
CA SER A 111 0.01 8.22 -16.31
C SER A 111 -1.50 8.01 -16.15
N PRO A 112 -2.21 7.65 -17.23
CA PRO A 112 -3.66 7.43 -17.18
C PRO A 112 -4.05 6.37 -16.15
N VAL A 113 -5.16 6.60 -15.46
CA VAL A 113 -5.74 5.64 -14.51
C VAL A 113 -6.90 4.88 -15.13
N ALA A 114 -7.15 3.68 -14.63
CA ALA A 114 -8.28 2.84 -15.04
C ALA A 114 -9.61 3.51 -14.68
N ALA A 115 -10.62 3.28 -15.49
CA ALA A 115 -11.98 3.74 -15.26
C ALA A 115 -12.93 2.54 -15.13
N LEU A 116 -14.02 2.73 -14.39
CA LEU A 116 -15.10 1.75 -14.28
C LEU A 116 -16.04 1.89 -15.45
N ASP A 117 -16.37 0.80 -16.15
CA ASP A 117 -17.41 0.75 -17.17
C ASP A 117 -18.79 0.97 -16.53
N ASP A 118 -19.03 0.32 -15.38
CA ASP A 118 -20.18 0.59 -14.52
C ASP A 118 -19.75 1.32 -13.26
N PRO A 119 -20.06 2.62 -13.11
CA PRO A 119 -19.70 3.39 -11.92
C PRO A 119 -20.35 2.90 -10.62
N ALA A 120 -21.36 2.02 -10.69
CA ALA A 120 -22.05 1.49 -9.54
C ALA A 120 -21.45 0.16 -9.04
N THR A 121 -20.48 -0.43 -9.76
CA THR A 121 -19.85 -1.68 -9.33
C THR A 121 -19.11 -1.52 -8.00
N GLU A 122 -19.22 -2.55 -7.15
CA GLU A 122 -18.50 -2.66 -5.88
C GLU A 122 -17.70 -3.99 -5.81
N GLU A 123 -17.51 -4.65 -6.96
CA GLU A 123 -16.79 -5.93 -7.08
C GLU A 123 -15.27 -5.71 -6.96
N ILE A 124 -14.76 -5.73 -5.71
CA ILE A 124 -13.38 -5.35 -5.41
C ILE A 124 -12.37 -6.30 -6.07
N GLU A 125 -12.64 -7.60 -6.10
CA GLU A 125 -11.68 -8.59 -6.63
C GLU A 125 -11.40 -8.37 -8.11
N GLU A 126 -12.42 -8.04 -8.89
CA GLU A 126 -12.32 -7.85 -10.34
C GLU A 126 -11.86 -6.44 -10.72
N TYR A 127 -12.39 -5.40 -10.02
CA TYR A 127 -12.19 -4.00 -10.41
C TYR A 127 -11.31 -3.21 -9.42
N TYR A 128 -10.44 -3.89 -8.65
CA TYR A 128 -9.66 -3.27 -7.57
C TYR A 128 -8.97 -1.97 -7.98
N GLY A 129 -8.23 -1.95 -9.09
CA GLY A 129 -7.50 -0.77 -9.56
C GLY A 129 -8.41 0.39 -9.93
N ALA A 130 -9.46 0.12 -10.71
CA ALA A 130 -10.43 1.13 -11.14
C ALA A 130 -11.27 1.67 -9.95
N LEU A 131 -11.63 0.81 -9.00
CA LEU A 131 -12.30 1.24 -7.76
C LEU A 131 -11.40 2.14 -6.91
N LYS A 132 -10.10 1.80 -6.77
CA LYS A 132 -9.14 2.65 -6.07
C LYS A 132 -8.98 4.00 -6.77
N ALA A 133 -8.91 4.03 -8.11
CA ALA A 133 -8.88 5.26 -8.88
C ALA A 133 -10.14 6.12 -8.65
N ALA A 134 -11.32 5.51 -8.64
CA ALA A 134 -12.57 6.20 -8.34
C ALA A 134 -12.62 6.71 -6.88
N CYS A 135 -12.05 5.99 -5.92
CA CYS A 135 -11.87 6.50 -4.54
C CYS A 135 -10.94 7.72 -4.49
N GLU A 136 -9.84 7.73 -5.27
CA GLU A 136 -8.96 8.91 -5.38
C GLU A 136 -9.73 10.15 -5.88
N MET A 137 -10.61 9.98 -6.88
CA MET A 137 -11.45 11.06 -7.40
C MET A 137 -12.37 11.62 -6.33
N VAL A 138 -13.01 10.76 -5.53
CA VAL A 138 -13.87 11.18 -4.40
C VAL A 138 -13.08 12.00 -3.39
N VAL A 139 -11.89 11.54 -3.01
CA VAL A 139 -11.05 12.24 -2.04
C VAL A 139 -10.56 13.59 -2.58
N ASP A 140 -10.20 13.63 -3.86
CA ASP A 140 -9.81 14.88 -4.53
C ASP A 140 -10.95 15.89 -4.59
N GLU A 141 -12.15 15.45 -4.95
CA GLU A 141 -13.36 16.29 -5.00
C GLU A 141 -13.67 16.93 -3.64
N VAL A 142 -13.52 16.17 -2.55
CA VAL A 142 -13.86 16.65 -1.20
C VAL A 142 -12.76 17.53 -0.60
N TYR A 143 -11.49 17.19 -0.82
CA TYR A 143 -10.36 17.81 -0.11
C TYR A 143 -9.43 18.64 -0.99
N GLY A 144 -9.35 18.38 -2.30
CA GLY A 144 -8.44 19.07 -3.23
C GLY A 144 -6.99 19.03 -2.72
N GLU A 145 -6.38 20.20 -2.59
CA GLU A 145 -4.98 20.35 -2.13
C GLU A 145 -4.75 19.90 -0.68
N ARG A 146 -5.80 19.69 0.09
CA ARG A 146 -5.69 19.11 1.46
C ARG A 146 -5.62 17.59 1.45
N SER A 147 -5.69 16.93 0.28
CA SER A 147 -5.57 15.48 0.16
C SER A 147 -4.20 15.04 -0.34
N ALA A 148 -3.70 13.93 0.20
CA ALA A 148 -2.62 13.16 -0.39
C ALA A 148 -3.16 11.77 -0.79
N ARG A 149 -3.03 11.42 -2.07
CA ARG A 149 -3.44 10.12 -2.63
C ARG A 149 -2.18 9.31 -2.88
N VAL A 150 -1.94 8.34 -2.02
CA VAL A 150 -0.69 7.59 -1.97
C VAL A 150 -0.86 6.25 -2.67
N ARG A 151 -0.36 6.15 -3.89
CA ARG A 151 -0.36 4.94 -4.71
C ARG A 151 0.77 4.03 -4.24
N ALA A 152 0.48 3.21 -3.25
CA ALA A 152 1.43 2.26 -2.71
C ALA A 152 1.70 1.11 -3.69
N GLY A 153 2.97 0.71 -3.82
CA GLY A 153 3.35 -0.56 -4.45
C GLY A 153 3.08 -1.74 -3.53
N LEU A 154 3.80 -2.84 -3.73
CA LEU A 154 3.73 -3.97 -2.82
C LEU A 154 4.22 -3.53 -1.43
N ILE A 155 3.31 -3.51 -0.47
CA ILE A 155 3.65 -3.23 0.93
C ILE A 155 4.12 -4.51 1.58
N VAL A 156 5.29 -4.47 2.23
CA VAL A 156 5.92 -5.61 2.88
C VAL A 156 6.30 -5.27 4.31
N GLY A 157 6.56 -6.28 5.13
CA GLY A 157 7.08 -6.06 6.48
C GLY A 157 6.34 -6.82 7.58
N PRO A 158 6.63 -6.53 8.85
CA PRO A 158 6.00 -7.20 9.97
C PRO A 158 4.47 -7.08 9.94
N TYR A 159 3.80 -8.15 10.32
CA TYR A 159 2.34 -8.26 10.35
C TYR A 159 1.66 -8.24 8.97
N ASP A 160 2.40 -8.40 7.87
CA ASP A 160 1.80 -8.66 6.57
C ASP A 160 0.99 -9.96 6.65
N PRO A 161 -0.34 -9.91 6.40
CA PRO A 161 -1.18 -11.12 6.45
C PRO A 161 -0.97 -12.03 5.23
N THR A 162 -0.21 -11.57 4.25
CA THR A 162 0.07 -12.29 3.01
C THR A 162 1.47 -12.87 3.02
N ASP A 163 1.73 -13.87 2.18
CA ASP A 163 3.08 -14.45 2.03
C ASP A 163 3.81 -13.89 0.79
N ARG A 164 3.34 -12.78 0.22
CA ARG A 164 3.82 -12.23 -1.05
C ARG A 164 5.30 -11.82 -1.05
N PHE A 165 5.85 -11.47 0.11
CA PHE A 165 7.28 -11.16 0.23
C PHE A 165 8.02 -12.24 1.04
N THR A 166 7.45 -12.69 2.15
CA THR A 166 8.06 -13.63 3.07
C THR A 166 8.26 -15.03 2.46
N TYR A 167 7.55 -15.33 1.37
CA TYR A 167 7.77 -16.53 0.57
C TYR A 167 9.27 -16.72 0.23
N TRP A 168 9.92 -15.68 -0.32
CA TRP A 168 11.31 -15.79 -0.78
C TRP A 168 12.31 -16.03 0.36
N PRO A 169 12.35 -15.22 1.44
CA PRO A 169 13.21 -15.51 2.57
C PRO A 169 12.97 -16.89 3.19
N ARG A 170 11.71 -17.30 3.32
CA ARG A 170 11.38 -18.63 3.86
C ARG A 170 11.86 -19.75 2.95
N ARG A 171 11.66 -19.61 1.64
CA ARG A 171 12.10 -20.61 0.66
C ARG A 171 13.63 -20.71 0.63
N ILE A 172 14.33 -19.59 0.69
CA ILE A 172 15.79 -19.52 0.78
C ILE A 172 16.28 -20.15 2.08
N ALA A 173 15.66 -19.86 3.21
CA ALA A 173 16.02 -20.44 4.50
C ALA A 173 15.87 -21.96 4.56
N ALA A 174 15.01 -22.54 3.73
CA ALA A 174 14.85 -23.99 3.61
C ALA A 174 16.02 -24.69 2.87
N SER A 175 16.96 -23.92 2.30
CA SER A 175 18.11 -24.39 1.53
C SER A 175 17.77 -25.18 0.26
N GLY A 176 18.81 -25.73 -0.39
CA GLY A 176 18.70 -26.48 -1.63
C GLY A 176 18.43 -25.60 -2.85
N GLU A 177 17.89 -26.19 -3.90
CA GLU A 177 17.58 -25.45 -5.12
C GLU A 177 16.29 -24.64 -4.96
N VAL A 178 16.38 -23.35 -5.30
CA VAL A 178 15.27 -22.39 -5.29
C VAL A 178 14.96 -21.99 -6.72
N LEU A 179 13.73 -22.19 -7.17
CA LEU A 179 13.29 -21.73 -8.50
C LEU A 179 13.32 -20.19 -8.56
N GLY A 180 14.13 -19.64 -9.47
CA GLY A 180 14.10 -18.25 -9.88
C GLY A 180 13.35 -18.15 -11.20
N PRO A 181 12.14 -17.53 -11.25
CA PRO A 181 11.37 -17.45 -12.49
C PRO A 181 11.80 -16.29 -13.36
N GLY A 182 11.96 -16.53 -14.66
CA GLY A 182 12.23 -15.51 -15.67
C GLY A 182 13.64 -14.92 -15.61
N ASP A 183 13.74 -13.62 -15.86
CA ASP A 183 15.02 -12.90 -15.95
C ASP A 183 15.48 -12.40 -14.56
N PRO A 184 16.69 -12.79 -14.08
CA PRO A 184 17.27 -12.24 -12.85
C PRO A 184 17.47 -10.72 -12.90
N ALA A 185 17.55 -10.12 -14.08
CA ALA A 185 17.67 -8.67 -14.24
C ALA A 185 16.32 -7.94 -14.20
N ALA A 186 15.19 -8.65 -14.11
CA ALA A 186 13.88 -8.03 -14.01
C ALA A 186 13.79 -7.11 -12.78
N PRO A 187 13.27 -5.88 -12.93
CA PRO A 187 13.16 -4.93 -11.83
C PRO A 187 12.10 -5.39 -10.83
N VAL A 188 12.34 -5.12 -9.54
CA VAL A 188 11.37 -5.33 -8.48
C VAL A 188 11.20 -4.07 -7.64
N GLN A 189 9.96 -3.80 -7.23
CA GLN A 189 9.64 -2.68 -6.35
C GLN A 189 8.70 -3.12 -5.23
N PHE A 190 9.00 -2.65 -4.01
CA PHE A 190 8.17 -2.83 -2.83
C PHE A 190 8.47 -1.73 -1.81
N VAL A 191 7.63 -1.56 -0.80
CA VAL A 191 7.84 -0.59 0.28
C VAL A 191 7.61 -1.23 1.63
N ASP A 192 8.52 -0.98 2.59
CA ASP A 192 8.32 -1.42 3.97
C ASP A 192 7.16 -0.66 4.61
N ALA A 193 6.25 -1.39 5.23
CA ALA A 193 5.06 -0.84 5.88
C ALA A 193 5.41 0.21 6.95
N ARG A 194 6.56 0.08 7.61
CA ARG A 194 7.01 1.03 8.64
C ARG A 194 7.48 2.35 8.04
N ASP A 195 8.17 2.30 6.89
CA ASP A 195 8.62 3.50 6.17
C ASP A 195 7.43 4.24 5.56
N LEU A 196 6.54 3.47 4.92
CA LEU A 196 5.30 4.01 4.38
C LEU A 196 4.45 4.64 5.48
N ALA A 197 4.21 3.94 6.58
CA ALA A 197 3.40 4.43 7.71
C ALA A 197 3.94 5.71 8.32
N ALA A 198 5.24 5.78 8.60
CA ALA A 198 5.87 6.99 9.14
C ALA A 198 5.69 8.19 8.20
N TRP A 199 5.78 7.96 6.89
CA TRP A 199 5.58 9.00 5.90
C TRP A 199 4.11 9.40 5.74
N LEU A 200 3.15 8.45 5.80
CA LEU A 200 1.71 8.74 5.80
C LEU A 200 1.31 9.65 6.97
N VAL A 201 1.83 9.37 8.17
CA VAL A 201 1.61 10.23 9.35
C VAL A 201 2.14 11.64 9.11
N LYS A 202 3.36 11.75 8.57
CA LYS A 202 3.95 13.05 8.22
C LYS A 202 3.12 13.80 7.19
N LEU A 203 2.62 13.11 6.15
CA LEU A 203 1.74 13.73 5.14
C LEU A 203 0.43 14.22 5.76
N ALA A 204 -0.18 13.44 6.64
CA ALA A 204 -1.46 13.78 7.28
C ALA A 204 -1.36 15.02 8.17
N LEU A 205 -0.21 15.28 8.78
CA LEU A 205 -0.07 16.38 9.73
C LEU A 205 0.53 17.65 9.11
N GLN A 206 1.47 17.53 8.16
CA GLN A 206 2.23 18.67 7.67
C GLN A 206 2.78 18.53 6.24
N GLY A 207 2.47 17.43 5.54
CA GLY A 207 2.98 17.17 4.20
C GLY A 207 2.23 17.91 3.09
N PRO A 208 2.74 17.89 1.85
CA PRO A 208 2.02 18.42 0.70
C PRO A 208 0.83 17.53 0.31
N GLY A 209 -0.16 18.13 -0.35
CA GLY A 209 -1.19 17.38 -1.05
C GLY A 209 -0.72 16.92 -2.44
N GLY A 210 -1.55 16.10 -3.09
CA GLY A 210 -1.31 15.60 -4.44
C GLY A 210 -1.28 14.07 -4.54
N VAL A 211 -0.80 13.58 -5.68
CA VAL A 211 -0.65 12.14 -5.95
C VAL A 211 0.82 11.75 -5.85
N PHE A 212 1.06 10.58 -5.28
CA PHE A 212 2.42 10.08 -5.04
C PHE A 212 2.50 8.57 -5.27
N ASN A 213 3.44 8.12 -6.10
CA ASN A 213 3.81 6.72 -6.16
C ASN A 213 4.72 6.37 -4.98
N ALA A 214 4.28 5.49 -4.10
CA ALA A 214 4.99 5.12 -2.89
C ALA A 214 5.43 3.65 -2.95
N THR A 215 6.54 3.42 -3.63
CA THR A 215 7.21 2.12 -3.71
C THR A 215 8.72 2.35 -3.77
N GLY A 216 9.52 1.30 -3.71
CA GLY A 216 10.98 1.42 -3.66
C GLY A 216 11.69 0.14 -4.09
N PRO A 217 12.97 0.06 -3.81
CA PRO A 217 13.82 1.03 -3.09
C PRO A 217 14.17 2.27 -3.93
N ALA A 218 14.88 3.24 -3.31
CA ALA A 218 15.29 4.46 -4.00
C ALA A 218 16.27 4.20 -5.16
N ALA A 219 17.14 3.21 -5.00
CA ALA A 219 18.02 2.71 -6.07
C ALA A 219 17.33 1.52 -6.77
N PRO A 220 17.48 1.38 -8.10
CA PRO A 220 16.98 0.19 -8.79
C PRO A 220 17.44 -1.09 -8.12
N LEU A 221 16.55 -2.06 -8.04
CA LEU A 221 16.81 -3.39 -7.50
C LEU A 221 16.28 -4.42 -8.50
N THR A 222 17.09 -5.44 -8.79
CA THR A 222 16.66 -6.56 -9.63
C THR A 222 16.20 -7.74 -8.78
N PHE A 223 15.45 -8.65 -9.40
CA PHE A 223 14.97 -9.84 -8.72
C PHE A 223 16.14 -10.74 -8.28
N GLY A 224 17.17 -10.90 -9.15
CA GLY A 224 18.39 -11.61 -8.78
C GLY A 224 19.10 -11.00 -7.58
N GLU A 225 19.32 -9.68 -7.58
CA GLU A 225 19.93 -8.98 -6.45
C GLU A 225 19.10 -9.12 -5.14
N LEU A 226 17.77 -9.14 -5.23
CA LEU A 226 16.91 -9.37 -4.08
C LEU A 226 17.16 -10.74 -3.48
N LEU A 227 17.16 -11.80 -4.30
CA LEU A 227 17.38 -13.18 -3.84
C LEU A 227 18.80 -13.38 -3.32
N ASP A 228 19.81 -12.81 -3.96
CA ASP A 228 21.21 -12.85 -3.52
C ASP A 228 21.37 -12.19 -2.14
N ARG A 229 20.80 -11.00 -1.95
CA ARG A 229 20.81 -10.27 -0.67
C ARG A 229 20.08 -11.05 0.42
N ALA A 230 18.94 -11.66 0.10
CA ALA A 230 18.19 -12.49 1.04
C ALA A 230 19.02 -13.73 1.45
N THR A 231 19.66 -14.40 0.49
CA THR A 231 20.54 -15.57 0.74
C THR A 231 21.69 -15.19 1.67
N ALA A 232 22.37 -14.07 1.37
CA ALA A 232 23.47 -13.58 2.21
C ALA A 232 23.01 -13.16 3.62
N ALA A 233 21.88 -12.48 3.74
CA ALA A 233 21.35 -12.02 5.03
C ALA A 233 20.90 -13.17 5.93
N ILE A 234 20.38 -14.24 5.34
CA ILE A 234 19.93 -15.44 6.05
C ILE A 234 21.14 -16.34 6.40
N GLY A 235 22.22 -16.25 5.62
CA GLY A 235 23.37 -17.18 5.72
C GLY A 235 23.02 -18.57 5.18
N SER A 236 22.14 -18.66 4.18
CA SER A 236 21.72 -19.91 3.57
C SER A 236 22.73 -20.36 2.51
N ASP A 237 22.80 -21.69 2.28
CA ASP A 237 23.51 -22.31 1.16
C ASP A 237 22.59 -22.60 -0.04
N ALA A 238 21.42 -22.00 -0.06
CA ALA A 238 20.46 -22.11 -1.16
C ALA A 238 21.08 -21.66 -2.49
N SER A 239 20.79 -22.39 -3.56
CA SER A 239 21.19 -22.09 -4.92
C SER A 239 19.97 -21.72 -5.76
N VAL A 240 19.93 -20.49 -6.29
CA VAL A 240 18.84 -20.08 -7.18
C VAL A 240 19.08 -20.62 -8.59
N VAL A 241 18.14 -21.42 -9.07
CA VAL A 241 18.12 -21.96 -10.43
C VAL A 241 17.14 -21.16 -11.27
N TRP A 242 17.66 -20.34 -12.16
CA TRP A 242 16.85 -19.51 -13.05
C TRP A 242 16.26 -20.34 -14.19
N VAL A 243 14.95 -20.22 -14.37
CA VAL A 243 14.20 -20.94 -15.41
C VAL A 243 13.46 -19.89 -16.23
N ASP A 244 13.53 -20.05 -17.56
CA ASP A 244 12.86 -19.11 -18.47
C ASP A 244 11.34 -19.04 -18.20
N GLU A 245 10.78 -17.86 -18.44
CA GLU A 245 9.40 -17.53 -18.15
C GLU A 245 8.40 -18.52 -18.78
N GLN A 246 8.60 -18.87 -20.05
CA GLN A 246 7.69 -19.75 -20.75
C GLN A 246 7.67 -21.16 -20.14
N THR A 247 8.82 -21.67 -19.74
CA THR A 247 8.93 -22.98 -19.06
C THR A 247 8.16 -22.98 -17.73
N VAL A 248 8.22 -21.88 -16.96
CA VAL A 248 7.47 -21.77 -15.69
C VAL A 248 5.96 -21.72 -15.97
N LEU A 249 5.53 -20.95 -16.98
CA LEU A 249 4.13 -20.87 -17.39
C LEU A 249 3.60 -22.21 -17.92
N ASP A 250 4.38 -22.91 -18.73
CA ASP A 250 4.02 -24.23 -19.29
C ASP A 250 3.88 -25.30 -18.19
N ALA A 251 4.57 -25.13 -17.06
CA ALA A 251 4.40 -25.97 -15.87
C ALA A 251 3.10 -25.68 -15.10
N GLY A 252 2.32 -24.70 -15.52
CA GLY A 252 1.05 -24.30 -14.90
C GLY A 252 1.20 -23.54 -13.60
N ILE A 253 2.37 -22.94 -13.33
CA ILE A 253 2.63 -22.14 -12.13
C ILE A 253 2.06 -20.74 -12.33
N GLU A 254 1.22 -20.31 -11.41
CA GLU A 254 0.57 -19.02 -11.48
C GLU A 254 1.50 -17.89 -11.02
N ALA A 255 1.63 -16.87 -11.87
CA ALA A 255 2.34 -15.65 -11.53
C ALA A 255 1.67 -14.94 -10.35
N TRP A 256 2.45 -14.23 -9.55
CA TRP A 256 2.03 -13.45 -8.40
C TRP A 256 1.42 -14.25 -7.24
N SER A 257 0.51 -15.19 -7.50
CA SER A 257 -0.17 -15.99 -6.47
C SER A 257 0.70 -17.13 -5.92
N GLU A 258 1.40 -17.87 -6.80
CA GLU A 258 2.30 -18.98 -6.41
C GLU A 258 3.77 -18.55 -6.36
N LEU A 259 4.20 -17.65 -7.25
CA LEU A 259 5.53 -17.05 -7.25
C LEU A 259 5.41 -15.53 -7.09
N PRO A 260 5.37 -15.04 -5.85
CA PRO A 260 5.23 -13.61 -5.58
C PRO A 260 6.36 -12.76 -6.16
N LEU A 261 6.07 -11.50 -6.49
CA LEU A 261 6.98 -10.55 -7.15
C LEU A 261 7.29 -10.87 -8.62
N TRP A 262 7.00 -12.05 -9.09
CA TRP A 262 7.16 -12.41 -10.49
C TRP A 262 5.91 -12.04 -11.28
N LEU A 263 6.10 -11.17 -12.27
CA LEU A 263 5.06 -10.69 -13.19
C LEU A 263 5.58 -10.91 -14.63
N PRO A 264 5.21 -12.03 -15.26
CA PRO A 264 5.62 -12.33 -16.64
C PRO A 264 4.90 -11.43 -17.65
N GLY A 265 5.52 -11.26 -18.81
CA GLY A 265 4.95 -10.53 -19.94
C GLY A 265 5.26 -9.03 -19.94
N ASP A 266 5.40 -8.48 -21.14
CA ASP A 266 5.71 -7.06 -21.34
C ASP A 266 4.58 -6.13 -20.86
N GLU A 267 3.35 -6.64 -20.77
CA GLU A 267 2.18 -5.89 -20.33
C GLU A 267 2.24 -5.46 -18.85
N TYR A 268 3.09 -6.10 -18.03
CA TYR A 268 3.29 -5.75 -16.61
C TYR A 268 4.64 -5.10 -16.32
N ALA A 269 5.49 -4.91 -17.33
CA ALA A 269 6.86 -4.43 -17.15
C ALA A 269 6.95 -3.08 -16.42
N GLY A 270 5.97 -2.20 -16.58
CA GLY A 270 5.91 -0.90 -15.91
C GLY A 270 5.45 -0.95 -14.46
N MET A 271 4.81 -2.04 -14.03
CA MET A 271 4.26 -2.14 -12.66
C MET A 271 5.36 -2.11 -11.58
N THR A 272 6.54 -2.57 -11.93
CA THR A 272 7.73 -2.57 -11.07
C THR A 272 8.73 -1.46 -11.44
N GLN A 273 8.28 -0.47 -12.24
CA GLN A 273 9.08 0.66 -12.71
C GLN A 273 8.35 2.00 -12.47
N ALA A 274 7.66 2.11 -11.34
CA ALA A 274 6.99 3.35 -10.97
C ALA A 274 8.00 4.42 -10.58
N ASP A 275 7.83 5.63 -11.13
CA ASP A 275 8.62 6.79 -10.70
C ASP A 275 8.19 7.24 -9.32
N THR A 276 9.12 7.29 -8.39
CA THR A 276 8.88 7.62 -6.98
C THR A 276 9.53 8.93 -6.54
N ARG A 277 10.03 9.72 -7.48
CA ARG A 277 10.73 10.98 -7.16
C ARG A 277 9.87 11.93 -6.35
N ARG A 278 8.58 12.10 -6.71
CA ARG A 278 7.66 12.97 -5.97
C ARG A 278 7.49 12.56 -4.51
N ALA A 279 7.34 11.27 -4.24
CA ALA A 279 7.21 10.77 -2.88
C ALA A 279 8.52 10.97 -2.07
N ARG A 280 9.68 10.73 -2.70
CA ARG A 280 10.99 10.97 -2.08
C ARG A 280 11.23 12.44 -1.80
N ASP A 281 10.92 13.32 -2.73
CA ASP A 281 11.02 14.77 -2.57
C ASP A 281 10.07 15.28 -1.47
N ALA A 282 8.92 14.61 -1.28
CA ALA A 282 7.99 14.84 -0.18
C ALA A 282 8.42 14.14 1.14
N GLY A 283 9.58 13.49 1.14
CA GLY A 283 10.23 12.94 2.34
C GLY A 283 9.95 11.47 2.63
N LEU A 284 9.50 10.66 1.66
CA LEU A 284 9.52 9.20 1.76
C LEU A 284 10.99 8.73 1.76
N THR A 285 11.34 7.94 2.75
CA THR A 285 12.67 7.32 2.89
C THR A 285 12.53 5.81 3.00
N PHE A 286 13.58 5.08 2.64
CA PHE A 286 13.61 3.62 2.66
C PHE A 286 14.74 3.14 3.57
N ARG A 287 14.46 2.14 4.40
CA ARG A 287 15.45 1.50 5.29
C ARG A 287 16.28 0.45 4.56
#